data_1a927a9918abcb52ad2d99b330b783fa
#
_entry.id   1a927a9918abcb52ad2d99b330b783fa
#
_cell.length_a   1.000
_cell.length_b   1.000
_cell.length_c   1.000
_cell.angle_alpha   90.00
_cell.angle_beta   90.00
_cell.angle_gamma   90.00
#
_symmetry.space_group_name_H-M   'P 1'
#
loop_
_entity.id
_entity.type
_entity.pdbx_description
1 polymer ?
#
loop_
_entity_poly.entity_id
_entity_poly.type
_entity_poly.pdbx_seq_one_letter_code
_entity_poly.pdbx_strand_id
1 'polypeptide(L)'
;GKTLGVVGESGCGKSTLGRVILHLLDSTDGQILFEGEDVTHVDKAKLRALREKMQIIFQDPYSSLNPRMSVSEIIMEPLQLKGGMSHAEMYEKTKKLMDTVGLAARLENAYPHELDGGRRQRIGIARALALNPRFIVCDEPVSALDVSIQAQVLNLMLDLQEERNLTYLFITHDLSVVKY
;
A
#
# COMPACT_ATOMS: atom_id res chain seq x y z
N GLY A 1 5.42 9.92 -10.73
CA GLY A 1 4.07 9.59 -11.07
C GLY A 1 3.93 8.67 -12.28
N LYS A 2 4.62 7.48 -12.27
CA LYS A 2 4.50 6.47 -13.35
C LYS A 2 4.37 5.08 -12.72
N THR A 3 3.83 4.13 -13.47
CA THR A 3 3.78 2.72 -13.09
C THR A 3 4.85 1.94 -13.83
N LEU A 4 5.62 1.14 -13.08
CA LEU A 4 6.50 0.10 -13.63
C LEU A 4 5.87 -1.25 -13.33
N GLY A 5 5.47 -1.99 -14.38
CA GLY A 5 4.95 -3.34 -14.27
C GLY A 5 6.08 -4.37 -14.17
N VAL A 6 5.99 -5.26 -13.18
CA VAL A 6 6.87 -6.43 -13.04
C VAL A 6 6.01 -7.68 -13.22
N VAL A 7 6.24 -8.37 -14.33
CA VAL A 7 5.45 -9.55 -14.71
C VAL A 7 6.33 -10.78 -14.74
N GLY A 8 5.80 -11.92 -14.36
CA GLY A 8 6.51 -13.20 -14.41
C GLY A 8 5.72 -14.30 -13.70
N GLU A 9 6.19 -15.54 -13.84
CA GLU A 9 5.57 -16.70 -13.23
C GLU A 9 5.60 -16.66 -11.70
N SER A 10 4.71 -17.41 -11.06
CA SER A 10 4.71 -17.54 -9.60
C SER A 10 6.05 -18.13 -9.12
N GLY A 11 6.60 -17.57 -8.04
CA GLY A 11 7.87 -18.03 -7.46
C GLY A 11 9.15 -17.50 -8.13
N CYS A 12 9.08 -16.69 -9.20
CA CYS A 12 10.28 -16.15 -9.86
C CYS A 12 10.96 -14.97 -9.13
N GLY A 13 10.50 -14.61 -7.92
CA GLY A 13 11.17 -13.60 -7.09
C GLY A 13 10.58 -12.19 -7.16
N LYS A 14 9.45 -11.94 -7.82
CA LYS A 14 8.83 -10.60 -7.95
C LYS A 14 8.53 -9.94 -6.60
N SER A 15 7.85 -10.65 -5.72
CA SER A 15 7.53 -10.16 -4.37
C SER A 15 8.79 -9.96 -3.52
N THR A 16 9.81 -10.82 -3.71
CA THR A 16 11.11 -10.67 -3.07
C THR A 16 11.79 -9.36 -3.51
N LEU A 17 11.78 -9.05 -4.82
CA LEU A 17 12.29 -7.79 -5.33
C LEU A 17 11.61 -6.59 -4.68
N GLY A 18 10.28 -6.57 -4.62
CA GLY A 18 9.54 -5.49 -3.97
C GLY A 18 9.90 -5.33 -2.48
N ARG A 19 10.06 -6.45 -1.75
CA ARG A 19 10.44 -6.44 -0.34
C ARG A 19 11.87 -5.98 -0.11
N VAL A 20 12.81 -6.31 -1.00
CA VAL A 20 14.20 -5.84 -0.94
C VAL A 20 14.24 -4.33 -1.18
N ILE A 21 13.53 -3.81 -2.20
CA ILE A 21 13.45 -2.36 -2.47
C ILE A 21 12.91 -1.60 -1.25
N LEU A 22 11.96 -2.17 -0.51
CA LEU A 22 11.37 -1.56 0.69
C LEU A 22 12.17 -1.82 1.99
N HIS A 23 13.32 -2.44 1.90
CA HIS A 23 14.12 -2.85 3.07
C HIS A 23 13.34 -3.71 4.09
N LEU A 24 12.44 -4.56 3.61
CA LEU A 24 11.80 -5.62 4.39
C LEU A 24 12.66 -6.90 4.38
N LEU A 25 13.55 -7.02 3.39
CA LEU A 25 14.60 -8.04 3.26
C LEU A 25 15.90 -7.32 2.90
N ASP A 26 17.02 -7.84 3.39
CA ASP A 26 18.33 -7.32 3.04
C ASP A 26 18.72 -7.71 1.61
N SER A 27 19.36 -6.80 0.87
CA SER A 27 19.95 -7.10 -0.43
C SER A 27 21.25 -7.89 -0.26
N THR A 28 21.45 -8.91 -1.10
CA THR A 28 22.72 -9.66 -1.14
C THR A 28 23.78 -8.94 -1.94
N ASP A 29 23.40 -8.21 -2.98
CA ASP A 29 24.28 -7.45 -3.86
C ASP A 29 23.47 -6.41 -4.64
N GLY A 30 24.14 -5.49 -5.32
CA GLY A 30 23.50 -4.45 -6.11
C GLY A 30 23.31 -3.14 -5.35
N GLN A 31 22.58 -2.22 -5.98
CA GLN A 31 22.35 -0.88 -5.46
C GLN A 31 20.89 -0.48 -5.56
N ILE A 32 20.36 0.16 -4.52
CA ILE A 32 19.01 0.73 -4.49
C ILE A 32 19.14 2.24 -4.46
N LEU A 33 18.64 2.91 -5.50
CA LEU A 33 18.59 4.37 -5.58
C LEU A 33 17.15 4.85 -5.40
N PHE A 34 16.93 5.76 -4.46
CA PHE A 34 15.64 6.41 -4.25
C PHE A 34 15.80 7.92 -4.32
N GLU A 35 15.08 8.58 -5.22
CA GLU A 35 15.19 10.03 -5.49
C GLU A 35 16.62 10.47 -5.80
N GLY A 36 17.43 9.60 -6.44
CA GLY A 36 18.84 9.85 -6.79
C GLY A 36 19.84 9.60 -5.66
N GLU A 37 19.38 9.23 -4.48
CA GLU A 37 20.22 8.90 -3.33
C GLU A 37 20.37 7.38 -3.19
N ASP A 38 21.62 6.92 -2.90
CA ASP A 38 21.87 5.54 -2.58
C ASP A 38 21.31 5.22 -1.19
N VAL A 39 20.34 4.31 -1.17
CA VAL A 39 19.66 3.85 0.04
C VAL A 39 19.90 2.37 0.32
N THR A 40 20.88 1.75 -0.34
CA THR A 40 21.14 0.30 -0.22
C THR A 40 21.46 -0.10 1.23
N HIS A 41 22.26 0.71 1.91
CA HIS A 41 22.61 0.51 3.32
C HIS A 41 22.30 1.78 4.10
N VAL A 42 21.25 1.74 4.90
CA VAL A 42 20.78 2.89 5.68
C VAL A 42 20.69 2.54 7.16
N ASP A 43 20.95 3.52 8.00
CA ASP A 43 20.74 3.39 9.44
C ASP A 43 19.23 3.36 9.80
N LYS A 44 18.93 3.05 11.05
CA LYS A 44 17.53 2.95 11.52
C LYS A 44 16.74 4.25 11.38
N ALA A 45 17.39 5.41 11.53
CA ALA A 45 16.71 6.71 11.45
C ALA A 45 16.33 7.01 10.00
N LYS A 46 17.26 6.80 9.06
CA LYS A 46 17.03 6.98 7.63
C LYS A 46 16.02 5.95 7.10
N LEU A 47 16.09 4.69 7.57
CA LEU A 47 15.12 3.66 7.21
C LEU A 47 13.70 4.05 7.65
N ARG A 48 13.53 4.64 8.84
CA ARG A 48 12.23 5.13 9.31
C ARG A 48 11.70 6.24 8.41
N ALA A 49 12.55 7.18 8.00
CA ALA A 49 12.17 8.25 7.07
C ALA A 49 11.81 7.71 5.67
N LEU A 50 12.54 6.70 5.17
CA LEU A 50 12.23 6.03 3.91
C LEU A 50 10.87 5.32 3.96
N ARG A 51 10.54 4.64 5.05
CA ARG A 51 9.25 3.97 5.23
C ARG A 51 8.05 4.91 5.22
N GLU A 52 8.23 6.20 5.50
CA GLU A 52 7.17 7.19 5.29
C GLU A 52 6.93 7.48 3.80
N LYS A 53 7.99 7.44 2.98
CA LYS A 53 7.93 7.74 1.55
C LYS A 53 7.65 6.52 0.66
N MET A 54 7.95 5.33 1.16
CA MET A 54 7.85 4.07 0.44
C MET A 54 6.90 3.13 1.19
N GLN A 55 5.85 2.67 0.54
CA GLN A 55 4.80 1.85 1.16
C GLN A 55 4.54 0.59 0.34
N ILE A 56 3.77 -0.34 0.90
CA ILE A 56 3.36 -1.59 0.25
C ILE A 56 1.86 -1.81 0.35
N ILE A 57 1.27 -2.27 -0.74
CA ILE A 57 -0.05 -2.89 -0.79
C ILE A 57 0.16 -4.39 -1.02
N PHE A 58 -0.30 -5.21 -0.09
CA PHE A 58 -0.07 -6.65 -0.09
C PHE A 58 -1.08 -7.41 -0.95
N GLN A 59 -0.67 -8.59 -1.40
CA GLN A 59 -1.45 -9.52 -2.21
C GLN A 59 -2.72 -10.00 -1.51
N ASP A 60 -2.60 -10.41 -0.25
CA ASP A 60 -3.73 -10.90 0.54
C ASP A 60 -4.20 -9.82 1.52
N PRO A 61 -5.35 -9.19 1.22
CA PRO A 61 -5.91 -8.18 2.11
C PRO A 61 -6.38 -8.75 3.45
N TYR A 62 -6.62 -10.07 3.55
CA TYR A 62 -7.05 -10.69 4.81
C TYR A 62 -5.89 -10.83 5.78
N SER A 63 -4.79 -11.42 5.36
CA SER A 63 -3.62 -11.66 6.23
C SER A 63 -2.82 -10.39 6.53
N SER A 64 -2.97 -9.35 5.69
CA SER A 64 -2.24 -8.09 5.85
C SER A 64 -2.86 -7.12 6.87
N LEU A 65 -4.09 -7.37 7.30
CA LEU A 65 -4.80 -6.53 8.26
C LEU A 65 -4.85 -7.22 9.63
N ASN A 66 -4.64 -6.46 10.71
CA ASN A 66 -4.80 -6.99 12.05
C ASN A 66 -6.29 -7.23 12.35
N PRO A 67 -6.74 -8.49 12.56
CA PRO A 67 -8.16 -8.81 12.74
C PRO A 67 -8.75 -8.29 14.06
N ARG A 68 -7.92 -7.81 14.99
CA ARG A 68 -8.31 -7.26 16.27
C ARG A 68 -8.49 -5.75 16.28
N MET A 69 -8.18 -5.09 15.17
CA MET A 69 -8.30 -3.65 15.00
C MET A 69 -9.49 -3.33 14.10
N SER A 70 -10.18 -2.24 14.41
CA SER A 70 -11.23 -1.70 13.54
C SER A 70 -10.63 -1.05 12.28
N VAL A 71 -11.48 -0.77 11.31
CA VAL A 71 -11.10 -0.09 10.05
C VAL A 71 -10.35 1.21 10.33
N SER A 72 -10.91 2.06 11.20
CA SER A 72 -10.29 3.34 11.54
C SER A 72 -8.95 3.18 12.25
N GLU A 73 -8.82 2.22 13.17
CA GLU A 73 -7.56 1.92 13.85
C GLU A 73 -6.48 1.46 12.90
N ILE A 74 -6.79 0.57 11.95
CA ILE A 74 -5.83 0.07 10.94
C ILE A 74 -5.32 1.21 10.06
N ILE A 75 -6.19 2.11 9.61
CA ILE A 75 -5.81 3.23 8.75
C ILE A 75 -5.02 4.27 9.56
N MET A 76 -5.34 4.45 10.85
CA MET A 76 -4.69 5.40 11.75
C MET A 76 -3.31 4.93 12.24
N GLU A 77 -3.07 3.62 12.31
CA GLU A 77 -1.85 3.03 12.89
C GLU A 77 -0.55 3.66 12.35
N PRO A 78 -0.35 3.85 11.02
CA PRO A 78 0.86 4.50 10.51
C PRO A 78 1.04 5.92 11.03
N LEU A 79 -0.05 6.67 11.23
CA LEU A 79 -0.01 8.05 11.77
C LEU A 79 0.41 8.04 13.23
N GLN A 80 -0.08 7.09 14.03
CA GLN A 80 0.31 6.90 15.43
C GLN A 80 1.80 6.57 15.54
N LEU A 81 2.31 5.65 14.69
CA LEU A 81 3.72 5.26 14.66
C LEU A 81 4.65 6.41 14.24
N LYS A 82 4.19 7.27 13.33
CA LYS A 82 4.92 8.48 12.94
C LYS A 82 5.02 9.47 14.11
N GLY A 83 3.92 9.66 14.82
CA GLY A 83 3.81 10.66 15.90
C GLY A 83 3.67 12.09 15.38
N GLY A 84 3.63 13.05 16.31
CA GLY A 84 3.58 14.48 15.99
C GLY A 84 2.19 15.03 15.64
N MET A 85 1.14 14.21 15.70
CA MET A 85 -0.26 14.60 15.49
C MET A 85 -1.11 14.29 16.72
N SER A 86 -2.07 15.15 17.03
CA SER A 86 -3.08 14.85 18.04
C SER A 86 -4.02 13.74 17.57
N HIS A 87 -4.70 13.07 18.49
CA HIS A 87 -5.68 12.04 18.14
C HIS A 87 -6.81 12.58 17.24
N ALA A 88 -7.27 13.81 17.50
CA ALA A 88 -8.30 14.45 16.68
C ALA A 88 -7.84 14.67 15.23
N GLU A 89 -6.60 15.14 15.02
CA GLU A 89 -6.03 15.32 13.68
C GLU A 89 -5.86 13.99 12.95
N MET A 90 -5.38 12.95 13.63
CA MET A 90 -5.26 11.61 13.07
C MET A 90 -6.63 11.04 12.68
N TYR A 91 -7.64 11.23 13.52
CA TYR A 91 -9.00 10.77 13.25
C TYR A 91 -9.62 11.46 12.02
N GLU A 92 -9.52 12.78 11.92
CA GLU A 92 -10.01 13.53 10.76
C GLU A 92 -9.27 13.14 9.47
N LYS A 93 -7.97 12.88 9.54
CA LYS A 93 -7.20 12.38 8.41
C LYS A 93 -7.63 10.98 8.01
N THR A 94 -7.92 10.12 8.98
CA THR A 94 -8.43 8.75 8.74
C THR A 94 -9.78 8.78 8.04
N LYS A 95 -10.70 9.64 8.46
CA LYS A 95 -12.00 9.81 7.80
C LYS A 95 -11.86 10.25 6.34
N LYS A 96 -10.97 11.22 6.07
CA LYS A 96 -10.67 11.66 4.70
C LYS A 96 -10.08 10.53 3.86
N LEU A 97 -9.20 9.69 4.43
CA LEU A 97 -8.65 8.53 3.74
C LEU A 97 -9.72 7.48 3.42
N MET A 98 -10.63 7.22 4.38
CA MET A 98 -11.78 6.33 4.13
C MET A 98 -12.64 6.82 2.96
N ASP A 99 -12.96 8.11 2.95
CA ASP A 99 -13.71 8.74 1.86
C ASP A 99 -12.95 8.64 0.52
N THR A 100 -11.68 8.97 0.51
CA THR A 100 -10.78 8.88 -0.66
C THR A 100 -10.80 7.49 -1.32
N VAL A 101 -10.84 6.42 -0.52
CA VAL A 101 -10.88 5.05 -1.06
C VAL A 101 -12.31 4.49 -1.21
N GLY A 102 -13.34 5.32 -1.00
CA GLY A 102 -14.74 4.94 -1.13
C GLY A 102 -15.24 3.96 -0.05
N LEU A 103 -14.71 4.05 1.16
CA LEU A 103 -15.20 3.34 2.33
C LEU A 103 -16.24 4.19 3.06
N ALA A 104 -17.46 3.68 3.20
CA ALA A 104 -18.54 4.39 3.90
C ALA A 104 -18.17 4.67 5.36
N ALA A 105 -18.45 5.86 5.88
CA ALA A 105 -18.12 6.28 7.24
C ALA A 105 -18.67 5.32 8.32
N ARG A 106 -19.83 4.70 8.08
CA ARG A 106 -20.41 3.70 8.99
C ARG A 106 -19.54 2.46 9.25
N LEU A 107 -18.52 2.24 8.42
CA LEU A 107 -17.59 1.10 8.55
C LEU A 107 -16.40 1.40 9.45
N GLU A 108 -16.29 2.60 10.01
CA GLU A 108 -15.12 3.02 10.80
C GLU A 108 -14.82 2.08 11.99
N ASN A 109 -15.88 1.54 12.62
CA ASN A 109 -15.79 0.63 13.76
C ASN A 109 -15.94 -0.85 13.37
N ALA A 110 -16.12 -1.18 12.08
CA ALA A 110 -16.19 -2.55 11.62
C ALA A 110 -14.80 -3.22 11.68
N TYR A 111 -14.80 -4.54 11.80
CA TYR A 111 -13.59 -5.35 11.80
C TYR A 111 -13.35 -5.99 10.41
N PRO A 112 -12.10 -6.30 10.04
CA PRO A 112 -11.80 -6.89 8.74
C PRO A 112 -12.62 -8.15 8.39
N HIS A 113 -12.90 -8.99 9.36
CA HIS A 113 -13.66 -10.23 9.14
C HIS A 113 -15.15 -10.00 8.78
N GLU A 114 -15.69 -8.81 9.04
CA GLU A 114 -17.06 -8.41 8.70
C GLU A 114 -17.19 -7.88 7.26
N LEU A 115 -16.07 -7.73 6.54
CA LEU A 115 -16.00 -7.07 5.25
C LEU A 115 -15.65 -8.04 4.12
N ASP A 116 -16.07 -7.71 2.90
CA ASP A 116 -15.65 -8.41 1.68
C ASP A 116 -14.19 -8.09 1.28
N GLY A 117 -13.67 -8.84 0.32
CA GLY A 117 -12.28 -8.69 -0.15
C GLY A 117 -11.99 -7.30 -0.71
N GLY A 118 -12.91 -6.71 -1.47
CA GLY A 118 -12.75 -5.38 -2.06
C GLY A 118 -12.64 -4.28 -1.01
N ARG A 119 -13.47 -4.33 0.04
CA ARG A 119 -13.39 -3.38 1.16
C ARG A 119 -12.11 -3.56 1.96
N ARG A 120 -11.68 -4.79 2.22
CA ARG A 120 -10.39 -5.06 2.88
C ARG A 120 -9.23 -4.50 2.06
N GLN A 121 -9.25 -4.66 0.74
CA GLN A 121 -8.21 -4.10 -0.13
C GLN A 121 -8.19 -2.57 -0.07
N ARG A 122 -9.34 -1.92 -0.07
CA ARG A 122 -9.47 -0.47 0.10
C ARG A 122 -8.90 0.01 1.44
N ILE A 123 -9.05 -0.77 2.53
CA ILE A 123 -8.41 -0.47 3.82
C ILE A 123 -6.88 -0.54 3.69
N GLY A 124 -6.35 -1.58 3.03
CA GLY A 124 -4.92 -1.71 2.76
C GLY A 124 -4.36 -0.54 1.96
N ILE A 125 -5.10 -0.08 0.94
CA ILE A 125 -4.74 1.10 0.14
C ILE A 125 -4.78 2.36 1.01
N ALA A 126 -5.83 2.60 1.80
CA ALA A 126 -5.94 3.75 2.69
C ALA A 126 -4.80 3.80 3.72
N ARG A 127 -4.46 2.65 4.30
CA ARG A 127 -3.32 2.51 5.22
C ARG A 127 -2.01 2.89 4.55
N ALA A 128 -1.75 2.41 3.33
CA ALA A 128 -0.55 2.75 2.58
C ALA A 128 -0.47 4.25 2.27
N LEU A 129 -1.61 4.91 2.01
CA LEU A 129 -1.68 6.35 1.73
C LEU A 129 -1.54 7.24 2.97
N ALA A 130 -1.66 6.71 4.18
CA ALA A 130 -1.74 7.48 5.43
C ALA A 130 -0.54 8.41 5.64
N LEU A 131 0.65 8.01 5.21
CA LEU A 131 1.88 8.79 5.34
C LEU A 131 2.20 9.68 4.13
N ASN A 132 1.30 9.75 3.13
CA ASN A 132 1.51 10.45 1.86
C ASN A 132 2.79 9.98 1.14
N PRO A 133 2.90 8.70 0.81
CA PRO A 133 4.08 8.15 0.16
C PRO A 133 4.26 8.74 -1.24
N ARG A 134 5.47 8.58 -1.78
CA ARG A 134 5.80 8.89 -3.18
C ARG A 134 5.90 7.63 -4.04
N PHE A 135 6.18 6.51 -3.40
CA PHE A 135 6.39 5.21 -4.04
C PHE A 135 5.63 4.12 -3.30
N ILE A 136 4.91 3.29 -4.04
CA ILE A 136 4.17 2.16 -3.49
C ILE A 136 4.49 0.90 -4.30
N VAL A 137 4.92 -0.14 -3.62
CA VAL A 137 4.99 -1.49 -4.18
C VAL A 137 3.60 -2.11 -4.06
N CYS A 138 3.02 -2.48 -5.19
CA CYS A 138 1.75 -3.18 -5.27
C CYS A 138 2.02 -4.66 -5.57
N ASP A 139 2.05 -5.48 -4.53
CA ASP A 139 2.35 -6.91 -4.65
C ASP A 139 1.06 -7.67 -4.94
N GLU A 140 0.76 -7.93 -6.21
CA GLU A 140 -0.45 -8.60 -6.71
C GLU A 140 -1.77 -8.04 -6.10
N PRO A 141 -2.01 -6.72 -6.12
CA PRO A 141 -3.01 -6.06 -5.29
C PRO A 141 -4.46 -6.44 -5.58
N VAL A 142 -4.71 -7.16 -6.66
CA VAL A 142 -6.08 -7.54 -7.08
C VAL A 142 -6.25 -9.05 -7.31
N SER A 143 -5.19 -9.86 -7.20
CA SER A 143 -5.22 -11.29 -7.57
C SER A 143 -6.21 -12.13 -6.76
N ALA A 144 -6.52 -11.73 -5.54
CA ALA A 144 -7.46 -12.42 -4.64
C ALA A 144 -8.91 -11.91 -4.74
N LEU A 145 -9.22 -11.03 -5.71
CA LEU A 145 -10.53 -10.39 -5.86
C LEU A 145 -11.28 -10.90 -7.09
N ASP A 146 -12.62 -10.81 -7.05
CA ASP A 146 -13.46 -11.06 -8.21
C ASP A 146 -13.22 -10.02 -9.32
N VAL A 147 -13.36 -10.41 -10.59
CA VAL A 147 -13.04 -9.58 -11.76
C VAL A 147 -13.70 -8.19 -11.73
N SER A 148 -14.97 -8.10 -11.31
CA SER A 148 -15.67 -6.83 -11.20
C SER A 148 -15.09 -5.92 -10.13
N ILE A 149 -14.64 -6.49 -9.03
CA ILE A 149 -14.01 -5.76 -7.91
C ILE A 149 -12.57 -5.38 -8.28
N GLN A 150 -11.84 -6.24 -9.01
CA GLN A 150 -10.52 -5.91 -9.55
C GLN A 150 -10.54 -4.62 -10.34
N ALA A 151 -11.47 -4.47 -11.30
CA ALA A 151 -11.60 -3.26 -12.12
C ALA A 151 -11.85 -2.01 -11.27
N GLN A 152 -12.69 -2.11 -10.24
CA GLN A 152 -12.95 -0.98 -9.33
C GLN A 152 -11.71 -0.57 -8.54
N VAL A 153 -10.94 -1.55 -8.04
CA VAL A 153 -9.71 -1.28 -7.28
C VAL A 153 -8.62 -0.72 -8.18
N LEU A 154 -8.48 -1.23 -9.41
CA LEU A 154 -7.51 -0.71 -10.39
C LEU A 154 -7.83 0.74 -10.78
N ASN A 155 -9.09 1.06 -11.08
CA ASN A 155 -9.51 2.43 -11.38
C ASN A 155 -9.22 3.36 -10.19
N LEU A 156 -9.57 2.95 -8.96
CA LEU A 156 -9.21 3.72 -7.77
C LEU A 156 -7.69 3.99 -7.68
N MET A 157 -6.86 2.99 -7.98
CA MET A 157 -5.40 3.16 -7.94
C MET A 157 -4.89 4.11 -9.02
N LEU A 158 -5.50 4.11 -10.21
CA LEU A 158 -5.18 5.07 -11.28
C LEU A 158 -5.57 6.49 -10.89
N ASP A 159 -6.78 6.70 -10.38
CA ASP A 159 -7.25 8.01 -9.91
C ASP A 159 -6.30 8.56 -8.83
N LEU A 160 -5.92 7.72 -7.86
CA LEU A 160 -4.97 8.07 -6.80
C LEU A 160 -3.57 8.38 -7.34
N GLN A 161 -3.13 7.69 -8.40
CA GLN A 161 -1.85 7.96 -9.05
C GLN A 161 -1.82 9.35 -9.66
N GLU A 162 -2.87 9.72 -10.40
CA GLU A 162 -2.99 11.03 -11.02
C GLU A 162 -3.11 12.14 -9.97
N GLU A 163 -4.04 11.98 -9.01
CA GLU A 163 -4.31 12.98 -7.98
C GLU A 163 -3.09 13.28 -7.10
N ARG A 164 -2.32 12.24 -6.73
CA ARG A 164 -1.22 12.34 -5.77
C ARG A 164 0.16 12.22 -6.38
N ASN A 165 0.25 12.10 -7.70
CA ASN A 165 1.51 11.90 -8.44
C ASN A 165 2.32 10.70 -7.91
N LEU A 166 1.63 9.58 -7.61
CA LEU A 166 2.23 8.38 -7.04
C LEU A 166 3.03 7.61 -8.10
N THR A 167 4.13 7.02 -7.67
CA THR A 167 4.88 6.04 -8.47
C THR A 167 4.58 4.63 -7.97
N TYR A 168 4.15 3.74 -8.86
CA TYR A 168 3.87 2.34 -8.53
C TYR A 168 4.94 1.40 -9.10
N LEU A 169 5.36 0.43 -8.29
CA LEU A 169 5.94 -0.82 -8.76
C LEU A 169 4.83 -1.86 -8.70
N PHE A 170 4.24 -2.18 -9.84
CA PHE A 170 3.08 -3.06 -9.93
C PHE A 170 3.51 -4.49 -10.26
N ILE A 171 3.43 -5.37 -9.29
CA ILE A 171 3.78 -6.79 -9.43
C ILE A 171 2.51 -7.56 -9.76
N THR A 172 2.53 -8.35 -10.83
CA THR A 172 1.42 -9.22 -11.22
C THR A 172 1.92 -10.42 -11.99
N HIS A 173 1.12 -11.49 -12.03
CA HIS A 173 1.31 -12.61 -12.94
C HIS A 173 0.33 -12.54 -14.12
N ASP A 174 -0.62 -11.64 -14.12
CA ASP A 174 -1.63 -11.45 -15.14
C ASP A 174 -1.34 -10.23 -16.02
N LEU A 175 -1.03 -10.49 -17.30
CA LEU A 175 -0.76 -9.46 -18.30
C LEU A 175 -1.99 -8.59 -18.63
N SER A 176 -3.20 -9.08 -18.38
CA SER A 176 -4.43 -8.29 -18.63
C SER A 176 -4.52 -7.09 -17.68
N VAL A 177 -4.00 -7.23 -16.47
CA VAL A 177 -3.96 -6.16 -15.46
C VAL A 177 -2.95 -5.06 -15.82
N VAL A 178 -1.91 -5.36 -16.59
CA VAL A 178 -0.87 -4.39 -17.00
C VAL A 178 -1.36 -3.43 -18.11
N LYS A 179 -2.49 -3.75 -18.75
CA LYS A 179 -3.07 -2.89 -19.80
C LYS A 179 -3.89 -1.72 -19.24
N TYR A 180 -4.17 -1.74 -17.96
CA TYR A 180 -4.75 -0.62 -17.22
C TYR A 180 -3.66 0.37 -16.81
#